data_5211dc8a44ed5bd40c0ea7776a705c80
#
_entry.id   5211dc8a44ed5bd40c0ea7776a705c80
#
_cell.length_a   1.000
_cell.length_b   1.000
_cell.length_c   1.000
_cell.angle_alpha   90.00
_cell.angle_beta   90.00
_cell.angle_gamma   90.00
#
_symmetry.space_group_name_H-M   'P 1'
#
loop_
_entity.id
_entity.type
_entity.pdbx_description
1 polymer ?
#
loop_
_entity_poly.entity_id
_entity_poly.type
_entity_poly.pdbx_seq_one_letter_code
_entity_poly.pdbx_strand_id
1 'polypeptide(L)'
;MRKNKYNKEQSYQGAVNMLNRITSHYNNGWFSRSDFTHYMGFKIKEIRLGLNLTQTDLSKAADVTFQQIQKYENGVNAVPLYKLLLLIVYFNKVIKTFNKNTENKKPYIGVETFTNPITQLINGRE
;
A
#
# COMPACT_ATOMS: atom_id res chain seq x y z
N MET A 1 -25.92 18.86 16.65
CA MET A 1 -25.42 17.52 16.92
C MET A 1 -25.49 16.68 15.65
N ARG A 2 -24.41 16.01 15.35
CA ARG A 2 -24.37 15.17 14.17
C ARG A 2 -25.11 13.87 14.43
N LYS A 3 -25.99 13.52 13.51
CA LYS A 3 -26.63 12.21 13.58
C LYS A 3 -25.67 11.12 13.15
N ASN A 4 -25.69 10.02 13.86
CA ASN A 4 -24.92 8.87 13.47
C ASN A 4 -25.58 8.24 12.24
N LYS A 5 -24.84 8.17 11.15
CA LYS A 5 -25.33 7.60 9.90
C LYS A 5 -25.47 6.10 9.95
N TYR A 6 -24.80 5.46 10.89
CA TYR A 6 -24.68 4.01 10.87
C TYR A 6 -25.57 3.40 11.94
N ASN A 7 -26.21 2.32 11.57
CA ASN A 7 -26.87 1.47 12.52
C ASN A 7 -25.78 0.81 13.36
N LYS A 8 -25.88 0.97 14.68
CA LYS A 8 -24.88 0.42 15.61
C LYS A 8 -24.69 -1.08 15.44
N GLU A 9 -25.81 -1.79 15.31
CA GLU A 9 -25.75 -3.24 15.17
C GLU A 9 -25.05 -3.65 13.90
N GLN A 10 -25.39 -3.01 12.77
CA GLN A 10 -24.76 -3.30 11.51
C GLN A 10 -23.27 -2.98 11.51
N SER A 11 -22.92 -1.86 12.14
CA SER A 11 -21.52 -1.44 12.24
C SER A 11 -20.72 -2.42 13.08
N TYR A 12 -21.29 -2.86 14.18
CA TYR A 12 -20.66 -3.86 15.05
C TYR A 12 -20.46 -5.18 14.30
N GLN A 13 -21.49 -5.65 13.64
CA GLN A 13 -21.42 -6.91 12.91
C GLN A 13 -20.41 -6.82 11.75
N GLY A 14 -20.40 -5.69 11.06
CA GLY A 14 -19.43 -5.47 10.00
C GLY A 14 -18.01 -5.53 10.51
N ALA A 15 -17.74 -4.90 11.65
CA ALA A 15 -16.42 -4.93 12.26
C ALA A 15 -16.02 -6.35 12.67
N VAL A 16 -16.94 -7.09 13.27
CA VAL A 16 -16.67 -8.48 13.66
C VAL A 16 -16.33 -9.33 12.44
N ASN A 17 -17.11 -9.19 11.39
CA ASN A 17 -16.87 -9.96 10.17
C ASN A 17 -15.51 -9.65 9.56
N MET A 18 -15.15 -8.38 9.50
CA MET A 18 -13.85 -7.97 8.98
C MET A 18 -12.71 -8.53 9.81
N LEU A 19 -12.83 -8.42 11.13
CA LEU A 19 -11.80 -8.92 12.03
C LEU A 19 -11.64 -10.43 11.89
N ASN A 20 -12.75 -11.14 11.75
CA ASN A 20 -12.71 -12.59 11.58
C ASN A 20 -12.00 -12.99 10.30
N ARG A 21 -12.23 -12.26 9.22
CA ARG A 21 -11.55 -12.54 7.96
C ARG A 21 -10.05 -12.33 8.08
N ILE A 22 -9.64 -11.20 8.64
CA ILE A 22 -8.22 -10.89 8.82
C ILE A 22 -7.57 -11.94 9.71
N THR A 23 -8.21 -12.26 10.84
CA THR A 23 -7.67 -13.21 11.79
C THR A 23 -7.55 -14.60 11.18
N SER A 24 -8.54 -15.01 10.41
CA SER A 24 -8.51 -16.32 9.75
C SER A 24 -7.32 -16.47 8.83
N HIS A 25 -7.08 -15.47 8.00
CA HIS A 25 -5.95 -15.51 7.08
C HIS A 25 -4.62 -15.49 7.83
N TYR A 26 -4.51 -14.68 8.86
CA TYR A 26 -3.30 -14.61 9.66
C TYR A 26 -3.02 -15.93 10.35
N ASN A 27 -4.06 -16.55 10.94
CA ASN A 27 -3.92 -17.80 11.67
C ASN A 27 -3.52 -18.96 10.76
N ASN A 28 -3.84 -18.86 9.48
CA ASN A 28 -3.44 -19.87 8.51
C ASN A 28 -1.99 -19.69 8.03
N GLY A 29 -1.27 -18.73 8.59
CA GLY A 29 0.11 -18.49 8.22
C GLY A 29 0.28 -17.89 6.84
N TRP A 30 -0.80 -17.50 6.22
CA TRP A 30 -0.77 -16.95 4.88
C TRP A 30 -0.12 -15.56 4.84
N PHE A 31 -0.20 -14.85 5.94
CA PHE A 31 0.20 -13.46 5.98
C PHE A 31 1.04 -13.20 7.21
N SER A 32 2.34 -13.39 7.10
CA SER A 32 3.26 -13.09 8.19
C SER A 32 3.79 -11.67 8.04
N ARG A 33 4.33 -11.14 9.14
CA ARG A 33 4.96 -9.83 9.13
C ARG A 33 6.11 -9.77 8.12
N SER A 34 6.91 -10.81 8.10
CA SER A 34 8.05 -10.89 7.18
C SER A 34 7.59 -10.91 5.74
N ASP A 35 6.58 -11.72 5.45
CA ASP A 35 6.05 -11.81 4.09
C ASP A 35 5.49 -10.47 3.63
N PHE A 36 4.78 -9.77 4.50
CA PHE A 36 4.23 -8.47 4.18
C PHE A 36 5.34 -7.46 3.90
N THR A 37 6.36 -7.44 4.75
CA THR A 37 7.48 -6.52 4.61
C THR A 37 8.20 -6.72 3.28
N HIS A 38 8.43 -7.97 2.90
CA HIS A 38 9.06 -8.29 1.62
C HIS A 38 8.16 -7.91 0.45
N TYR A 39 6.87 -8.20 0.56
CA TYR A 39 5.91 -7.87 -0.49
C TYR A 39 5.85 -6.36 -0.74
N MET A 40 5.76 -5.57 0.32
CA MET A 40 5.69 -4.12 0.19
C MET A 40 6.98 -3.56 -0.40
N GLY A 41 8.12 -4.05 0.05
CA GLY A 41 9.40 -3.63 -0.50
C GLY A 41 9.53 -3.94 -1.98
N PHE A 42 9.11 -5.14 -2.36
CA PHE A 42 9.14 -5.55 -3.76
C PHE A 42 8.21 -4.67 -4.61
N LYS A 43 7.02 -4.36 -4.11
CA LYS A 43 6.08 -3.51 -4.85
C LYS A 43 6.62 -2.10 -5.04
N ILE A 44 7.24 -1.54 -4.02
CA ILE A 44 7.86 -0.22 -4.12
C ILE A 44 8.94 -0.23 -5.21
N LYS A 45 9.80 -1.24 -5.17
CA LYS A 45 10.86 -1.37 -6.16
C LYS A 45 10.29 -1.55 -7.56
N GLU A 46 9.28 -2.39 -7.71
CA GLU A 46 8.66 -2.67 -9.00
C GLU A 46 8.07 -1.39 -9.61
N ILE A 47 7.35 -0.62 -8.79
CA ILE A 47 6.77 0.64 -9.26
C ILE A 47 7.86 1.63 -9.62
N ARG A 48 8.87 1.74 -8.76
CA ARG A 48 9.99 2.64 -9.02
C ARG A 48 10.65 2.35 -10.35
N LEU A 49 10.98 1.10 -10.60
CA LEU A 49 11.62 0.69 -11.86
C LEU A 49 10.68 0.91 -13.04
N GLY A 50 9.40 0.61 -12.88
CA GLY A 50 8.42 0.81 -13.94
C GLY A 50 8.24 2.28 -14.31
N LEU A 51 8.47 3.18 -13.36
CA LEU A 51 8.39 4.62 -13.61
C LEU A 51 9.76 5.22 -13.93
N ASN A 52 10.78 4.38 -14.04
CA ASN A 52 12.14 4.82 -14.38
C ASN A 52 12.70 5.81 -13.36
N LEU A 53 12.44 5.56 -12.11
CA LEU A 53 12.91 6.39 -11.00
C LEU A 53 14.09 5.74 -10.30
N THR A 54 14.91 6.58 -9.66
CA THR A 54 16.04 6.09 -8.88
C THR A 54 15.67 5.97 -7.41
N GLN A 55 16.49 5.23 -6.67
CA GLN A 55 16.31 5.15 -5.21
C GLN A 55 16.52 6.51 -4.56
N THR A 56 17.37 7.36 -5.14
CA THR A 56 17.56 8.72 -4.67
C THR A 56 16.31 9.55 -4.83
N ASP A 57 15.59 9.38 -5.93
CA ASP A 57 14.30 10.05 -6.12
C ASP A 57 13.34 9.71 -4.99
N LEU A 58 13.27 8.43 -4.63
CA LEU A 58 12.39 7.97 -3.56
C LEU A 58 12.85 8.48 -2.20
N SER A 59 14.16 8.55 -1.98
CA SER A 59 14.69 9.04 -0.71
C SER A 59 14.26 10.49 -0.45
N LYS A 60 14.28 11.29 -1.49
CA LYS A 60 13.82 12.69 -1.38
C LYS A 60 12.32 12.76 -1.17
N ALA A 61 11.56 11.95 -1.89
CA ALA A 61 10.11 11.97 -1.78
C ALA A 61 9.61 11.56 -0.40
N ALA A 62 10.25 10.58 0.21
CA ALA A 62 9.84 10.05 1.51
C ALA A 62 10.61 10.70 2.67
N ASP A 63 11.54 11.58 2.39
CA ASP A 63 12.38 12.22 3.40
C ASP A 63 13.07 11.18 4.28
N VAL A 64 13.76 10.27 3.62
CA VAL A 64 14.59 9.25 4.28
C VAL A 64 15.91 9.15 3.53
N THR A 65 16.85 8.42 4.09
CA THR A 65 18.12 8.23 3.42
C THR A 65 18.01 7.24 2.27
N PHE A 66 18.96 7.32 1.35
CA PHE A 66 19.09 6.35 0.27
C PHE A 66 19.20 4.91 0.81
N GLN A 67 19.99 4.74 1.85
CA GLN A 67 20.16 3.44 2.48
C GLN A 67 18.83 2.92 3.06
N GLN A 68 18.01 3.81 3.57
CA GLN A 68 16.72 3.41 4.10
C GLN A 68 15.79 2.91 2.99
N ILE A 69 15.82 3.57 1.83
CA ILE A 69 15.07 3.08 0.67
C ILE A 69 15.53 1.68 0.28
N GLN A 70 16.84 1.45 0.27
CA GLN A 70 17.37 0.12 -0.04
C GLN A 70 16.83 -0.92 0.96
N LYS A 71 16.80 -0.58 2.23
CA LYS A 71 16.28 -1.48 3.26
C LYS A 71 14.80 -1.76 3.09
N TYR A 72 14.03 -0.74 2.70
CA TYR A 72 12.62 -0.95 2.40
C TYR A 72 12.44 -1.90 1.22
N GLU A 73 13.15 -1.64 0.14
CA GLU A 73 12.99 -2.43 -1.09
C GLU A 73 13.46 -3.88 -0.90
N ASN A 74 14.44 -4.09 -0.05
CA ASN A 74 14.96 -5.43 0.21
C ASN A 74 14.22 -6.16 1.34
N GLY A 75 13.20 -5.53 1.90
CA GLY A 75 12.41 -6.16 2.96
C GLY A 75 13.13 -6.27 4.29
N VAL A 76 14.21 -5.50 4.48
CA VAL A 76 14.95 -5.49 5.73
C VAL A 76 14.18 -4.73 6.81
N ASN A 77 13.60 -3.61 6.43
CA ASN A 77 12.78 -2.79 7.33
C ASN A 77 11.40 -2.60 6.73
N ALA A 78 10.39 -2.61 7.60
CA ALA A 78 9.03 -2.29 7.18
C ALA A 78 8.90 -0.79 6.89
N VAL A 79 8.11 -0.46 5.90
CA VAL A 79 7.84 0.94 5.55
C VAL A 79 6.77 1.47 6.49
N PRO A 80 7.05 2.52 7.26
CA PRO A 80 5.99 3.13 8.07
C PRO A 80 4.87 3.67 7.17
N LEU A 81 3.64 3.62 7.67
CA LEU A 81 2.49 4.03 6.88
C LEU A 81 2.64 5.43 6.30
N TYR A 82 3.12 6.37 7.10
CA TYR A 82 3.28 7.75 6.64
C TYR A 82 4.26 7.84 5.47
N LYS A 83 5.38 7.12 5.56
CA LYS A 83 6.37 7.12 4.47
C LYS A 83 5.81 6.46 3.22
N LEU A 84 5.01 5.41 3.40
CA LEU A 84 4.36 4.76 2.26
C LEU A 84 3.42 5.72 1.55
N LEU A 85 2.65 6.51 2.30
CA LEU A 85 1.75 7.49 1.70
C LEU A 85 2.51 8.56 0.93
N LEU A 86 3.65 9.00 1.46
CA LEU A 86 4.49 9.97 0.74
C LEU A 86 4.96 9.40 -0.59
N LEU A 87 5.35 8.13 -0.61
CA LEU A 87 5.77 7.47 -1.84
C LEU A 87 4.62 7.34 -2.83
N ILE A 88 3.44 6.97 -2.36
CA ILE A 88 2.26 6.85 -3.22
C ILE A 88 1.92 8.19 -3.85
N VAL A 89 1.93 9.26 -3.07
CA VAL A 89 1.66 10.61 -3.58
C VAL A 89 2.69 10.98 -4.65
N TYR A 90 3.94 10.67 -4.41
CA TYR A 90 5.00 10.95 -5.37
C TYR A 90 4.80 10.16 -6.66
N PHE A 91 4.55 8.87 -6.56
CA PHE A 91 4.30 8.02 -7.73
C PHE A 91 3.13 8.57 -8.55
N ASN A 92 2.06 8.96 -7.89
CA ASN A 92 0.90 9.51 -8.59
C ASN A 92 1.22 10.81 -9.32
N LYS A 93 2.06 11.64 -8.72
CA LYS A 93 2.51 12.88 -9.39
C LYS A 93 3.31 12.57 -10.65
N VAL A 94 4.20 11.59 -10.57
CA VAL A 94 5.00 11.19 -11.72
C VAL A 94 4.09 10.66 -12.83
N ILE A 95 3.13 9.84 -12.49
CA ILE A 95 2.19 9.28 -13.47
C ILE A 95 1.35 10.38 -14.10
N LYS A 96 0.85 11.31 -13.31
CA LYS A 96 0.06 12.44 -13.84
C LYS A 96 0.87 13.30 -14.80
N THR A 97 2.12 13.54 -14.47
CA THR A 97 3.01 14.30 -15.36
C THR A 97 3.21 13.57 -16.68
N PHE A 98 3.41 12.26 -16.60
CA PHE A 98 3.55 11.42 -17.79
C PHE A 98 2.27 11.47 -18.63
N ASN A 99 1.12 11.34 -18.00
CA ASN A 99 -0.17 11.29 -18.70
C ASN A 99 -0.55 12.60 -19.36
N LYS A 100 -0.02 13.72 -18.89
CA LYS A 100 -0.23 15.01 -19.56
C LYS A 100 0.38 15.05 -20.94
N ASN A 101 1.45 14.30 -21.14
CA ASN A 101 2.18 14.27 -22.40
C ASN A 101 1.68 13.18 -23.34
N THR A 102 0.84 12.29 -22.83
CA THR A 102 0.22 11.24 -23.61
C THR A 102 -1.28 11.37 -23.42
N GLU A 103 -2.04 11.24 -24.45
CA GLU A 103 -3.50 11.34 -24.35
C GLU A 103 -4.14 10.15 -23.66
N ASN A 104 -3.34 9.17 -23.29
CA ASN A 104 -3.83 7.99 -22.59
C ASN A 104 -4.01 8.30 -21.12
N LYS A 105 -5.24 8.42 -20.70
CA LYS A 105 -5.57 8.60 -19.30
C LYS A 105 -5.57 7.26 -18.61
N LYS A 106 -4.47 6.95 -17.96
CA LYS A 106 -4.41 5.77 -17.10
C LYS A 106 -4.79 6.18 -15.69
N PRO A 107 -5.47 5.32 -14.96
CA PRO A 107 -5.72 5.60 -13.55
C PRO A 107 -4.39 5.71 -12.82
N TYR A 108 -4.33 6.61 -11.86
CA TYR A 108 -3.13 6.71 -11.06
C TYR A 108 -3.06 5.53 -10.07
N ILE A 109 -1.85 5.30 -9.57
CA ILE A 109 -1.63 4.25 -8.58
C ILE A 109 -2.36 4.62 -7.30
N GLY A 110 -3.20 3.73 -6.85
CA GLY A 110 -3.91 3.90 -5.61
C GLY A 110 -3.46 2.87 -4.60
N VAL A 111 -4.15 2.87 -3.49
CA VAL A 111 -3.80 2.01 -2.39
C VAL A 111 -3.92 0.54 -2.76
N GLU A 112 -4.80 0.19 -3.69
CA GLU A 112 -4.99 -1.20 -4.06
C GLU A 112 -3.76 -1.84 -4.67
N THR A 113 -2.82 -1.05 -5.21
CA THR A 113 -1.56 -1.60 -5.71
C THR A 113 -0.75 -2.25 -4.60
N PHE A 114 -0.88 -1.72 -3.39
CA PHE A 114 -0.17 -2.21 -2.22
C PHE A 114 -1.02 -3.10 -1.35
N THR A 115 -2.32 -3.13 -1.57
CA THR A 115 -3.26 -3.77 -0.67
C THR A 115 -3.82 -5.08 -1.19
N ASN A 116 -3.25 -5.65 -2.24
CA ASN A 116 -3.73 -6.93 -2.72
C ASN A 116 -3.86 -7.98 -1.62
N PRO A 117 -2.84 -8.19 -0.78
CA PRO A 117 -2.99 -9.13 0.33
C PRO A 117 -4.06 -8.70 1.30
N ILE A 118 -4.10 -7.40 1.61
CA ILE A 118 -5.07 -6.86 2.56
C ILE A 118 -6.47 -6.94 1.98
N THR A 119 -6.62 -6.62 0.70
CA THR A 119 -7.91 -6.72 0.02
C THR A 119 -8.44 -8.15 0.05
N GLN A 120 -7.58 -9.12 -0.18
CA GLN A 120 -7.96 -10.53 -0.10
C GLN A 120 -8.41 -10.90 1.31
N LEU A 121 -7.70 -10.39 2.33
CA LEU A 121 -8.07 -10.64 3.71
C LEU A 121 -9.45 -10.08 4.02
N ILE A 122 -9.71 -8.85 3.60
CA ILE A 122 -10.97 -8.16 3.88
C ILE A 122 -12.12 -8.81 3.13
N ASN A 123 -11.92 -9.11 1.86
CA ASN A 123 -12.97 -9.64 1.01
C ASN A 123 -13.17 -11.15 1.15
N GLY A 124 -12.28 -11.81 1.85
CA GLY A 124 -12.37 -13.26 2.00
C GLY A 124 -12.17 -14.00 0.69
N ARG A 125 -11.38 -13.45 -0.21
CA ARG A 125 -11.12 -14.12 -1.48
C ARG A 125 -10.18 -15.30 -1.28
N GLU A 126 -10.45 -16.29 -2.04
CA GLU A 126 -9.63 -17.49 -2.07
C GLU A 126 -8.41 -17.26 -2.92
#